data_58a328086891ef205eca6085e1329e24
#
_entry.id   58a328086891ef205eca6085e1329e24
#
_cell.length_a   1.000
_cell.length_b   1.000
_cell.length_c   1.000
_cell.angle_alpha   90.00
_cell.angle_beta   90.00
_cell.angle_gamma   90.00
#
_symmetry.space_group_name_H-M   'P 1'
#
loop_
_entity.id
_entity.type
_entity.pdbx_description
1 polymer ?
#
loop_
_entity_poly.entity_id
_entity_poly.type
_entity_poly.pdbx_seq_one_letter_code
_entity_poly.pdbx_strand_id
1 'polypeptide(L)'
;MKNMYFVFTAIAMAVLMAGCVQTSPQKDTIRIHDSSGYSVRPKSSQSYDPLAAVPDRDPDGTIAMLEEVAREDPRAAYDLSLRLFRGDGVRKDSYKALQWMRDAAERGNVNAAKALGGLYLTGLEEMGADYREAETWLTIAANAGDKEAQEMLAEAARLRKNEDDFYRWKTELRPKYYGYWYRGYPYYYKYRKGGWYLY
;
A
#
# COMPACT_ATOMS: atom_id res chain seq x y z
N MET A 1 57.34 6.55 -52.55
CA MET A 1 57.48 5.67 -51.41
C MET A 1 57.12 6.33 -50.04
N LYS A 2 57.03 7.65 -49.91
CA LYS A 2 56.69 8.34 -48.67
C LYS A 2 55.16 8.30 -48.28
N ASN A 3 54.25 8.15 -49.22
CA ASN A 3 52.82 8.18 -48.98
C ASN A 3 52.21 6.83 -48.55
N MET A 4 52.97 5.73 -48.75
CA MET A 4 52.46 4.40 -48.39
C MET A 4 52.58 4.09 -46.88
N TYR A 5 53.54 4.71 -46.19
CA TYR A 5 53.68 4.53 -44.73
C TYR A 5 52.63 5.32 -43.92
N PHE A 6 52.15 6.43 -44.50
CA PHE A 6 51.13 7.25 -43.81
C PHE A 6 49.74 6.59 -43.77
N VAL A 7 49.42 5.80 -44.81
CA VAL A 7 48.14 5.09 -44.88
C VAL A 7 48.14 3.89 -43.94
N PHE A 8 49.25 3.18 -43.78
CA PHE A 8 49.36 2.05 -42.87
C PHE A 8 49.35 2.46 -41.38
N THR A 9 49.91 3.62 -41.04
CA THR A 9 49.85 4.13 -39.65
C THR A 9 48.48 4.64 -39.28
N ALA A 10 47.71 5.21 -40.20
CA ALA A 10 46.33 5.66 -39.96
C ALA A 10 45.36 4.47 -39.76
N ILE A 11 45.54 3.38 -40.52
CA ILE A 11 44.74 2.16 -40.40
C ILE A 11 45.06 1.41 -39.10
N ALA A 12 46.33 1.37 -38.69
CA ALA A 12 46.72 0.75 -37.42
C ALA A 12 46.19 1.51 -36.19
N MET A 13 46.07 2.85 -36.26
CA MET A 13 45.49 3.67 -35.18
C MET A 13 43.98 3.59 -35.13
N ALA A 14 43.30 3.36 -36.26
CA ALA A 14 41.85 3.17 -36.28
C ALA A 14 41.38 1.83 -35.65
N VAL A 15 42.23 0.79 -35.76
CA VAL A 15 41.93 -0.53 -35.19
C VAL A 15 42.12 -0.57 -33.65
N LEU A 16 42.97 0.30 -33.10
CA LEU A 16 43.20 0.38 -31.65
C LEU A 16 42.11 1.17 -30.89
N MET A 17 41.28 1.94 -31.59
CA MET A 17 40.14 2.67 -30.97
C MET A 17 38.83 1.91 -30.99
N ALA A 18 38.79 0.73 -31.64
CA ALA A 18 37.66 -0.20 -31.58
C ALA A 18 37.69 -1.12 -30.34
N GLY A 19 38.60 -0.84 -29.40
CA GLY A 19 38.75 -1.58 -28.15
C GLY A 19 37.78 -1.11 -27.10
N CYS A 20 36.86 -1.97 -26.77
CA CYS A 20 36.15 -2.03 -25.52
C CYS A 20 35.19 -0.87 -25.19
N VAL A 21 34.13 -0.75 -25.96
CA VAL A 21 32.84 -0.59 -25.27
C VAL A 21 32.50 -1.94 -24.65
N GLN A 22 33.11 -2.24 -23.52
CA GLN A 22 32.55 -3.23 -22.62
C GLN A 22 31.23 -2.63 -22.10
N THR A 23 30.15 -2.84 -22.85
CA THR A 23 28.83 -2.86 -22.28
C THR A 23 28.90 -4.01 -21.29
N SER A 24 29.18 -3.70 -20.02
CA SER A 24 28.87 -4.62 -18.94
C SER A 24 27.43 -5.05 -19.17
N PRO A 25 27.11 -6.33 -19.27
CA PRO A 25 25.73 -6.74 -19.36
C PRO A 25 25.07 -6.19 -18.11
N GLN A 26 24.28 -5.13 -18.27
CA GLN A 26 23.42 -4.63 -17.23
C GLN A 26 22.59 -5.86 -16.84
N LYS A 27 22.90 -6.41 -15.66
CA LYS A 27 22.23 -7.61 -15.19
C LYS A 27 20.77 -7.23 -15.00
N ASP A 28 19.97 -7.43 -16.03
CA ASP A 28 18.51 -7.33 -16.01
C ASP A 28 17.90 -8.43 -15.14
N THR A 29 18.50 -8.61 -13.96
CA THR A 29 18.08 -9.63 -12.99
C THR A 29 17.77 -8.97 -11.66
N ILE A 30 16.72 -9.46 -11.03
CA ILE A 30 16.35 -9.15 -9.65
C ILE A 30 16.66 -10.34 -8.74
N ARG A 31 17.07 -10.06 -7.52
CA ARG A 31 17.21 -11.08 -6.47
C ARG A 31 15.93 -11.12 -5.66
N ILE A 32 15.31 -12.28 -5.58
CA ILE A 32 14.11 -12.52 -4.79
C ILE A 32 14.52 -13.38 -3.60
N HIS A 33 14.22 -12.92 -2.40
CA HIS A 33 14.38 -13.69 -1.16
C HIS A 33 13.05 -14.30 -0.77
N ASP A 34 13.04 -15.60 -0.53
CA ASP A 34 11.89 -16.33 -0.01
C ASP A 34 12.32 -17.29 1.11
N SER A 35 11.41 -18.07 1.65
CA SER A 35 11.66 -19.02 2.73
C SER A 35 12.62 -20.16 2.37
N SER A 36 12.90 -20.37 1.08
CA SER A 36 13.84 -21.37 0.57
C SER A 36 15.24 -20.82 0.28
N GLY A 37 15.45 -19.50 0.44
CA GLY A 37 16.69 -18.81 0.16
C GLY A 37 16.53 -17.64 -0.81
N TYR A 38 17.52 -17.42 -1.70
CA TYR A 38 17.38 -16.42 -2.73
C TYR A 38 17.45 -17.02 -4.13
N SER A 39 16.63 -16.49 -5.03
CA SER A 39 16.66 -16.83 -6.47
C SER A 39 16.96 -15.57 -7.30
N VAL A 40 17.62 -15.74 -8.45
CA VAL A 40 17.90 -14.67 -9.38
C VAL A 40 17.02 -14.85 -10.60
N ARG A 41 16.21 -13.85 -10.95
CA ARG A 41 15.33 -13.90 -12.12
C ARG A 41 15.59 -12.72 -13.05
N PRO A 42 15.41 -12.87 -14.38
CA PRO A 42 15.44 -11.73 -15.30
C PRO A 42 14.38 -10.68 -14.92
N LYS A 43 14.70 -9.38 -15.05
CA LYS A 43 13.72 -8.30 -14.90
C LYS A 43 12.57 -8.39 -15.91
N SER A 44 12.81 -9.03 -17.04
CA SER A 44 11.80 -9.32 -18.07
C SER A 44 10.86 -10.48 -17.70
N SER A 45 11.20 -11.28 -16.68
CA SER A 45 10.21 -12.19 -16.11
C SER A 45 9.15 -11.27 -15.47
N GLN A 46 7.93 -11.29 -16.04
CA GLN A 46 6.79 -10.59 -15.48
C GLN A 46 6.87 -10.65 -13.97
N SER A 47 6.72 -9.48 -13.33
CA SER A 47 6.63 -9.39 -11.88
C SER A 47 5.73 -10.53 -11.43
N TYR A 48 6.22 -11.36 -10.53
CA TYR A 48 5.42 -12.42 -9.95
C TYR A 48 4.21 -11.72 -9.31
N ASP A 49 3.12 -11.69 -10.04
CA ASP A 49 1.83 -11.37 -9.49
C ASP A 49 1.28 -12.68 -8.90
N PRO A 50 1.31 -12.86 -7.58
CA PRO A 50 0.80 -14.05 -6.94
C PRO A 50 -0.67 -14.26 -7.25
N LEU A 51 -1.32 -13.25 -7.79
CA LEU A 51 -2.72 -13.23 -8.12
C LEU A 51 -2.97 -13.44 -9.63
N ALA A 52 -1.96 -13.33 -10.49
CA ALA A 52 -2.09 -13.62 -11.93
C ALA A 52 -2.46 -15.09 -12.23
N ALA A 53 -2.17 -16.00 -11.30
CA ALA A 53 -2.55 -17.39 -11.41
C ALA A 53 -3.99 -17.67 -10.94
N VAL A 54 -4.66 -16.71 -10.33
CA VAL A 54 -6.07 -16.83 -9.95
C VAL A 54 -6.90 -16.36 -11.14
N PRO A 55 -7.66 -17.24 -11.80
CA PRO A 55 -8.52 -16.84 -12.91
C PRO A 55 -9.44 -15.72 -12.45
N ASP A 56 -9.61 -14.72 -13.29
CA ASP A 56 -10.67 -13.74 -13.11
C ASP A 56 -12.00 -14.52 -13.11
N ARG A 57 -12.70 -14.48 -11.98
CA ARG A 57 -13.88 -15.32 -11.75
C ARG A 57 -15.17 -14.68 -12.27
N ASP A 58 -15.12 -14.06 -13.43
CA ASP A 58 -16.33 -13.56 -14.11
C ASP A 58 -16.51 -14.29 -15.45
N PRO A 59 -16.65 -15.65 -15.46
CA PRO A 59 -16.72 -16.43 -16.69
C PRO A 59 -17.94 -16.06 -17.53
N ASP A 60 -18.98 -15.55 -16.91
CA ASP A 60 -20.27 -15.24 -17.57
C ASP A 60 -20.43 -13.74 -17.86
N GLY A 61 -19.45 -12.91 -17.52
CA GLY A 61 -19.50 -11.45 -17.71
C GLY A 61 -20.55 -10.75 -16.83
N THR A 62 -21.08 -11.43 -15.80
CA THR A 62 -22.14 -10.89 -14.95
C THR A 62 -21.64 -9.72 -14.08
N ILE A 63 -20.40 -9.76 -13.63
CA ILE A 63 -19.79 -8.66 -12.86
C ILE A 63 -19.51 -7.46 -13.76
N ALA A 64 -19.06 -7.68 -14.99
CA ALA A 64 -18.88 -6.61 -15.97
C ALA A 64 -20.23 -5.90 -16.28
N MET A 65 -21.32 -6.65 -16.41
CA MET A 65 -22.66 -6.07 -16.55
C MET A 65 -23.09 -5.29 -15.30
N LEU A 66 -22.78 -5.81 -14.09
CA LEU A 66 -23.08 -5.10 -12.85
C LEU A 66 -22.25 -3.80 -12.73
N GLU A 67 -21.01 -3.78 -13.22
CA GLU A 67 -20.18 -2.58 -13.26
C GLU A 67 -20.79 -1.47 -14.13
N GLU A 68 -21.38 -1.82 -15.27
CA GLU A 68 -22.12 -0.84 -16.09
C GLU A 68 -23.34 -0.27 -15.35
N VAL A 69 -24.13 -1.12 -14.70
CA VAL A 69 -25.28 -0.66 -13.89
C VAL A 69 -24.81 0.19 -12.70
N ALA A 70 -23.68 -0.16 -12.09
CA ALA A 70 -23.12 0.55 -10.94
C ALA A 70 -22.72 2.00 -11.26
N ARG A 71 -22.37 2.30 -12.50
CA ARG A 71 -22.10 3.67 -12.94
C ARG A 71 -23.31 4.58 -12.84
N GLU A 72 -24.50 4.04 -12.99
CA GLU A 72 -25.76 4.78 -12.98
C GLU A 72 -26.51 4.67 -11.64
N ASP A 73 -26.52 3.49 -11.01
CA ASP A 73 -27.26 3.23 -9.77
C ASP A 73 -26.31 3.05 -8.56
N PRO A 74 -26.37 3.93 -7.55
CA PRO A 74 -25.56 3.82 -6.35
C PRO A 74 -25.83 2.55 -5.52
N ARG A 75 -26.99 1.91 -5.68
CA ARG A 75 -27.27 0.62 -5.03
C ARG A 75 -26.49 -0.52 -5.70
N ALA A 76 -26.39 -0.48 -7.03
CA ALA A 76 -25.57 -1.44 -7.78
C ALA A 76 -24.08 -1.22 -7.50
N ALA A 77 -23.63 0.03 -7.34
CA ALA A 77 -22.25 0.34 -6.93
C ALA A 77 -21.94 -0.22 -5.54
N TYR A 78 -22.86 -0.12 -4.60
CA TYR A 78 -22.71 -0.73 -3.28
C TYR A 78 -22.68 -2.27 -3.36
N ASP A 79 -23.55 -2.90 -4.15
CA ASP A 79 -23.58 -4.35 -4.36
C ASP A 79 -22.26 -4.85 -4.99
N LEU A 80 -21.78 -4.16 -6.02
CA LEU A 80 -20.47 -4.44 -6.64
C LEU A 80 -19.33 -4.32 -5.64
N SER A 81 -19.35 -3.29 -4.79
CA SER A 81 -18.35 -3.11 -3.74
C SER A 81 -18.30 -4.29 -2.76
N LEU A 82 -19.45 -4.79 -2.35
CA LEU A 82 -19.55 -5.95 -1.46
C LEU A 82 -19.02 -7.23 -2.12
N ARG A 83 -19.30 -7.43 -3.41
CA ARG A 83 -18.81 -8.58 -4.18
C ARG A 83 -17.29 -8.55 -4.32
N LEU A 84 -16.74 -7.40 -4.67
CA LEU A 84 -15.28 -7.18 -4.74
C LEU A 84 -14.61 -7.40 -3.38
N PHE A 85 -15.27 -6.96 -2.29
CA PHE A 85 -14.75 -7.10 -0.94
C PHE A 85 -14.70 -8.57 -0.48
N ARG A 86 -15.74 -9.33 -0.80
CA ARG A 86 -15.88 -10.74 -0.41
C ARG A 86 -15.21 -11.71 -1.37
N GLY A 87 -14.98 -11.30 -2.62
CA GLY A 87 -14.55 -12.18 -3.70
C GLY A 87 -15.71 -13.05 -4.22
N ASP A 88 -16.95 -12.50 -4.21
CA ASP A 88 -18.15 -13.21 -4.61
C ASP A 88 -18.42 -13.07 -6.10
N GLY A 89 -18.13 -14.12 -6.86
CA GLY A 89 -18.20 -14.14 -8.33
C GLY A 89 -17.10 -13.36 -9.03
N VAL A 90 -16.20 -12.75 -8.29
CA VAL A 90 -15.10 -11.90 -8.78
C VAL A 90 -13.88 -12.13 -7.89
N ARG A 91 -12.70 -11.81 -8.40
CA ARG A 91 -11.49 -11.78 -7.57
C ARG A 91 -11.64 -10.70 -6.49
N LYS A 92 -11.29 -11.07 -5.23
CA LYS A 92 -11.26 -10.10 -4.13
C LYS A 92 -10.31 -8.95 -4.45
N ASP A 93 -10.82 -7.74 -4.36
CA ASP A 93 -10.07 -6.49 -4.53
C ASP A 93 -10.61 -5.44 -3.56
N SER A 94 -10.03 -5.37 -2.38
CA SER A 94 -10.46 -4.44 -1.31
C SER A 94 -10.31 -2.98 -1.71
N TYR A 95 -9.29 -2.66 -2.52
CA TYR A 95 -9.07 -1.29 -2.97
C TYR A 95 -10.17 -0.82 -3.93
N LYS A 96 -10.47 -1.63 -4.97
CA LYS A 96 -11.55 -1.34 -5.92
C LYS A 96 -12.91 -1.36 -5.21
N ALA A 97 -13.09 -2.26 -4.24
CA ALA A 97 -14.29 -2.31 -3.40
C ALA A 97 -14.54 -0.99 -2.65
N LEU A 98 -13.51 -0.45 -1.99
CA LEU A 98 -13.61 0.83 -1.29
C LEU A 98 -13.91 2.00 -2.23
N GLN A 99 -13.37 2.01 -3.44
CA GLN A 99 -13.67 3.04 -4.42
C GLN A 99 -15.16 3.03 -4.81
N TRP A 100 -15.72 1.86 -5.13
CA TRP A 100 -17.13 1.72 -5.45
C TRP A 100 -18.04 2.01 -4.27
N MET A 101 -17.64 1.62 -3.07
CA MET A 101 -18.40 1.90 -1.85
C MET A 101 -18.44 3.41 -1.56
N ARG A 102 -17.33 4.11 -1.76
CA ARG A 102 -17.24 5.57 -1.60
C ARG A 102 -18.10 6.27 -2.64
N ASP A 103 -18.02 5.89 -3.91
CA ASP A 103 -18.85 6.41 -4.98
C ASP A 103 -20.34 6.23 -4.67
N ALA A 104 -20.73 5.05 -4.21
CA ALA A 104 -22.11 4.79 -3.79
C ALA A 104 -22.57 5.71 -2.64
N ALA A 105 -21.72 5.89 -1.63
CA ALA A 105 -22.02 6.73 -0.47
C ALA A 105 -22.13 8.21 -0.85
N GLU A 106 -21.22 8.72 -1.69
CA GLU A 106 -21.24 10.09 -2.21
C GLU A 106 -22.50 10.39 -3.03
N ARG A 107 -23.02 9.38 -3.73
CA ARG A 107 -24.30 9.46 -4.46
C ARG A 107 -25.53 9.16 -3.59
N GLY A 108 -25.37 9.14 -2.25
CA GLY A 108 -26.46 9.09 -1.30
C GLY A 108 -26.90 7.69 -0.86
N ASN A 109 -26.13 6.66 -1.12
CA ASN A 109 -26.42 5.33 -0.57
C ASN A 109 -26.05 5.28 0.92
N VAL A 110 -27.06 5.29 1.79
CA VAL A 110 -26.92 5.29 3.25
C VAL A 110 -26.19 4.03 3.75
N ASN A 111 -26.50 2.87 3.16
CA ASN A 111 -25.85 1.61 3.56
C ASN A 111 -24.36 1.61 3.22
N ALA A 112 -23.98 2.20 2.09
CA ALA A 112 -22.58 2.36 1.72
C ALA A 112 -21.85 3.31 2.68
N ALA A 113 -22.48 4.44 3.05
CA ALA A 113 -21.92 5.37 4.04
C ALA A 113 -21.75 4.70 5.41
N LYS A 114 -22.73 3.96 5.89
CA LYS A 114 -22.62 3.19 7.14
C LYS A 114 -21.51 2.14 7.06
N ALA A 115 -21.44 1.39 5.97
CA ALA A 115 -20.40 0.37 5.78
C ALA A 115 -19.00 0.96 5.77
N LEU A 116 -18.78 2.08 5.06
CA LEU A 116 -17.51 2.80 5.09
C LEU A 116 -17.15 3.26 6.51
N GLY A 117 -18.09 3.87 7.20
CA GLY A 117 -17.88 4.31 8.57
C GLY A 117 -17.47 3.15 9.48
N GLY A 118 -18.12 2.01 9.37
CA GLY A 118 -17.76 0.79 10.11
C GLY A 118 -16.36 0.26 9.77
N LEU A 119 -15.99 0.27 8.50
CA LEU A 119 -14.67 -0.14 8.04
C LEU A 119 -13.57 0.78 8.59
N TYR A 120 -13.77 2.09 8.54
CA TYR A 120 -12.82 3.05 9.11
C TYR A 120 -12.79 3.01 10.64
N LEU A 121 -13.91 2.72 11.30
CA LEU A 121 -13.97 2.58 12.75
C LEU A 121 -13.15 1.38 13.26
N THR A 122 -13.26 0.26 12.57
CA THR A 122 -12.63 -1.01 12.99
C THR A 122 -11.24 -1.22 12.42
N GLY A 123 -10.89 -0.49 11.35
CA GLY A 123 -9.76 -0.77 10.50
C GLY A 123 -10.06 -1.84 9.45
N LEU A 124 -9.40 -1.76 8.32
CA LEU A 124 -9.54 -2.69 7.20
C LEU A 124 -8.19 -3.27 6.84
N GLU A 125 -8.07 -4.60 6.94
CA GLU A 125 -6.86 -5.36 6.57
C GLU A 125 -5.59 -4.72 7.17
N GLU A 126 -4.68 -4.22 6.32
CA GLU A 126 -3.45 -3.55 6.73
C GLU A 126 -3.64 -2.06 7.11
N MET A 127 -4.82 -1.50 6.81
CA MET A 127 -5.16 -0.14 7.22
C MET A 127 -5.64 -0.14 8.67
N GLY A 128 -4.98 0.64 9.52
CA GLY A 128 -5.47 0.91 10.87
C GLY A 128 -6.80 1.65 10.86
N ALA A 129 -7.44 1.75 12.03
CA ALA A 129 -8.64 2.56 12.18
C ALA A 129 -8.36 4.04 11.91
N ASP A 130 -9.30 4.71 11.24
CA ASP A 130 -9.32 6.16 11.05
C ASP A 130 -10.65 6.71 11.56
N TYR A 131 -10.63 7.19 12.81
CA TYR A 131 -11.84 7.65 13.50
C TYR A 131 -12.42 8.93 12.91
N ARG A 132 -11.62 9.75 12.22
CA ARG A 132 -12.09 10.96 11.54
C ARG A 132 -12.87 10.64 10.27
N GLU A 133 -12.31 9.75 9.46
CA GLU A 133 -13.04 9.22 8.29
C GLU A 133 -14.29 8.47 8.74
N ALA A 134 -14.23 7.67 9.81
CA ALA A 134 -15.39 7.00 10.36
C ALA A 134 -16.49 7.99 10.76
N GLU A 135 -16.16 9.06 11.51
CA GLU A 135 -17.13 10.11 11.85
C GLU A 135 -17.77 10.76 10.62
N THR A 136 -16.97 11.03 9.59
CA THR A 136 -17.47 11.65 8.36
C THR A 136 -18.56 10.81 7.71
N TRP A 137 -18.27 9.54 7.46
CA TRP A 137 -19.21 8.64 6.79
C TRP A 137 -20.40 8.24 7.69
N LEU A 138 -20.17 8.01 8.97
CA LEU A 138 -21.24 7.69 9.93
C LEU A 138 -22.20 8.88 10.13
N THR A 139 -21.70 10.12 10.05
CA THR A 139 -22.56 11.30 10.11
C THR A 139 -23.56 11.33 8.99
N ILE A 140 -23.17 10.96 7.76
CA ILE A 140 -24.07 10.88 6.61
C ILE A 140 -25.18 9.87 6.86
N ALA A 141 -24.83 8.67 7.30
CA ALA A 141 -25.80 7.61 7.59
C ALA A 141 -26.71 7.93 8.80
N ALA A 142 -26.13 8.50 9.86
CA ALA A 142 -26.87 8.91 11.06
C ALA A 142 -27.90 10.03 10.75
N ASN A 143 -27.52 11.00 9.93
CA ASN A 143 -28.41 12.07 9.49
C ASN A 143 -29.55 11.56 8.59
N ALA A 144 -29.34 10.44 7.90
CA ALA A 144 -30.39 9.73 7.16
C ALA A 144 -31.33 8.91 8.09
N GLY A 145 -31.09 8.91 9.40
CA GLY A 145 -31.94 8.24 10.39
C GLY A 145 -31.50 6.81 10.73
N ASP A 146 -30.34 6.34 10.27
CA ASP A 146 -29.85 5.00 10.64
C ASP A 146 -29.39 4.98 12.09
N LYS A 147 -30.07 4.20 12.92
CA LYS A 147 -29.83 4.13 14.38
C LYS A 147 -28.48 3.47 14.71
N GLU A 148 -28.11 2.44 13.95
CA GLU A 148 -26.82 1.76 14.15
C GLU A 148 -25.66 2.71 13.82
N ALA A 149 -25.78 3.50 12.75
CA ALA A 149 -24.82 4.53 12.43
C ALA A 149 -24.71 5.61 13.51
N GLN A 150 -25.82 5.96 14.19
CA GLN A 150 -25.80 6.90 15.33
C GLN A 150 -24.97 6.35 16.49
N GLU A 151 -25.14 5.06 16.82
CA GLU A 151 -24.37 4.39 17.88
C GLU A 151 -22.88 4.32 17.52
N MET A 152 -22.58 3.90 16.29
CA MET A 152 -21.20 3.84 15.78
C MET A 152 -20.54 5.22 15.71
N LEU A 153 -21.29 6.27 15.38
CA LEU A 153 -20.80 7.66 15.38
C LEU A 153 -20.38 8.11 16.77
N ALA A 154 -21.19 7.81 17.80
CA ALA A 154 -20.83 8.12 19.17
C ALA A 154 -19.55 7.42 19.63
N GLU A 155 -19.36 6.16 19.20
CA GLU A 155 -18.15 5.41 19.49
C GLU A 155 -16.93 5.99 18.72
N ALA A 156 -17.07 6.33 17.44
CA ALA A 156 -16.02 6.97 16.64
C ALA A 156 -15.55 8.29 17.29
N ALA A 157 -16.49 9.13 17.72
CA ALA A 157 -16.19 10.39 18.41
C ALA A 157 -15.44 10.16 19.73
N ARG A 158 -15.83 9.13 20.49
CA ARG A 158 -15.14 8.76 21.73
C ARG A 158 -13.70 8.29 21.47
N LEU A 159 -13.50 7.45 20.45
CA LEU A 159 -12.19 6.92 20.11
C LEU A 159 -11.28 8.00 19.52
N ARG A 160 -11.82 8.90 18.69
CA ARG A 160 -11.07 10.05 18.17
C ARG A 160 -10.55 10.96 19.27
N LYS A 161 -11.35 11.23 20.30
CA LYS A 161 -10.91 12.02 21.45
C LYS A 161 -9.72 11.37 22.16
N ASN A 162 -9.73 10.06 22.32
CA ASN A 162 -8.59 9.33 22.89
C ASN A 162 -7.35 9.40 21.99
N GLU A 163 -7.53 9.39 20.68
CA GLU A 163 -6.46 9.55 19.71
C GLU A 163 -5.85 10.96 19.78
N ASP A 164 -6.67 12.01 19.83
CA ASP A 164 -6.19 13.39 19.99
C ASP A 164 -5.41 13.57 21.30
N ASP A 165 -5.85 12.96 22.39
CA ASP A 165 -5.12 12.93 23.67
C ASP A 165 -3.79 12.17 23.55
N PHE A 166 -3.74 11.08 22.80
CA PHE A 166 -2.50 10.35 22.53
C PHE A 166 -1.52 11.17 21.67
N TYR A 167 -2.00 11.83 20.61
CA TYR A 167 -1.17 12.70 19.78
C TYR A 167 -0.64 13.90 20.56
N ARG A 168 -1.44 14.51 21.43
CA ARG A 168 -1.00 15.59 22.32
C ARG A 168 0.10 15.09 23.27
N TRP A 169 -0.07 13.94 23.88
CA TRP A 169 0.95 13.31 24.72
C TRP A 169 2.24 13.06 23.92
N LYS A 170 2.12 12.50 22.72
CA LYS A 170 3.27 12.19 21.86
C LYS A 170 4.05 13.44 21.44
N THR A 171 3.36 14.52 21.10
CA THR A 171 3.98 15.73 20.57
C THR A 171 4.49 16.68 21.65
N GLU A 172 3.81 16.81 22.75
CA GLU A 172 4.11 17.78 23.81
C GLU A 172 4.88 17.18 24.99
N LEU A 173 4.44 16.05 25.49
CA LEU A 173 4.98 15.45 26.72
C LEU A 173 6.09 14.45 26.43
N ARG A 174 5.91 13.57 25.46
CA ARG A 174 6.92 12.57 25.11
C ARG A 174 8.31 13.15 24.84
N PRO A 175 8.48 14.26 24.09
CA PRO A 175 9.80 14.83 23.85
C PRO A 175 10.52 15.28 25.13
N LYS A 176 9.79 15.76 26.13
CA LYS A 176 10.34 16.15 27.44
C LYS A 176 10.89 14.94 28.19
N TYR A 177 10.08 13.87 28.27
CA TYR A 177 10.50 12.62 28.93
C TYR A 177 11.58 11.89 28.15
N TYR A 178 11.45 11.85 26.82
CA TYR A 178 12.44 11.23 25.95
C TYR A 178 13.79 11.96 26.00
N GLY A 179 13.77 13.28 26.01
CA GLY A 179 14.99 14.09 26.13
C GLY A 179 15.75 13.82 27.43
N TYR A 180 15.04 13.68 28.55
CA TYR A 180 15.63 13.33 29.83
C TYR A 180 16.20 11.90 29.80
N TRP A 181 15.41 10.94 29.36
CA TRP A 181 15.81 9.54 29.26
C TRP A 181 16.98 9.34 28.29
N TYR A 182 16.91 9.95 27.10
CA TYR A 182 17.93 9.80 26.06
C TYR A 182 19.29 10.44 26.44
N ARG A 183 19.26 11.58 27.12
CA ARG A 183 20.48 12.32 27.48
C ARG A 183 21.06 11.93 28.81
N GLY A 184 20.24 11.54 29.76
CA GLY A 184 20.62 11.37 31.15
C GLY A 184 20.71 9.92 31.63
N TYR A 185 20.17 8.98 30.88
CA TYR A 185 20.13 7.59 31.33
C TYR A 185 21.42 6.84 30.97
N PRO A 186 22.17 6.32 31.94
CA PRO A 186 23.41 5.57 31.66
C PRO A 186 23.07 4.19 31.07
N TYR A 187 23.84 3.76 30.07
CA TYR A 187 23.76 2.39 29.59
C TYR A 187 24.23 1.41 30.66
N TYR A 188 23.49 0.35 30.89
CA TYR A 188 23.86 -0.72 31.80
C TYR A 188 24.98 -1.62 31.27
N TYR A 189 25.10 -1.71 29.93
CA TYR A 189 26.10 -2.54 29.29
C TYR A 189 27.07 -1.69 28.48
N LYS A 190 28.35 -2.03 28.59
CA LYS A 190 29.42 -1.45 27.74
C LYS A 190 30.13 -2.55 26.96
N TYR A 191 30.41 -2.26 25.68
CA TYR A 191 31.21 -3.15 24.85
C TYR A 191 32.69 -3.00 25.13
N ARG A 192 33.37 -4.08 25.56
CA ARG A 192 34.79 -4.12 25.79
C ARG A 192 35.38 -5.48 25.40
N LYS A 193 36.59 -5.52 24.84
CA LYS A 193 37.33 -6.76 24.55
C LYS A 193 36.50 -7.84 23.80
N GLY A 194 35.67 -7.42 22.83
CA GLY A 194 34.87 -8.35 22.04
C GLY A 194 33.57 -8.85 22.69
N GLY A 195 33.10 -8.24 23.80
CA GLY A 195 31.87 -8.62 24.50
C GLY A 195 31.14 -7.45 25.16
N TRP A 196 29.88 -7.71 25.54
CA TRP A 196 29.06 -6.78 26.31
C TRP A 196 29.13 -7.13 27.80
N TYR A 197 29.44 -6.16 28.62
CA TYR A 197 29.54 -6.30 30.07
C TYR A 197 28.61 -5.34 30.78
N LEU A 198 27.97 -5.82 31.85
CA LEU A 198 27.19 -4.98 32.76
C LEU A 198 28.15 -3.99 33.45
N TYR A 199 27.72 -2.72 33.55
CA TYR A 199 28.54 -1.63 34.10
C TYR A 199 28.14 -1.31 35.53
#